data_5e84f372391ca8988a7c28e92146b9e6
#
_entry.id   5e84f372391ca8988a7c28e92146b9e6
#
_cell.length_a   1.000
_cell.length_b   1.000
_cell.length_c   1.000
_cell.angle_alpha   90.00
_cell.angle_beta   90.00
_cell.angle_gamma   90.00
#
_symmetry.space_group_name_H-M   'P 1'
#
loop_
_entity.id
_entity.type
_entity.pdbx_description
1 polymer ?
#
loop_
_entity_poly.entity_id
_entity_poly.type
_entity_poly.pdbx_seq_one_letter_code
_entity_poly.pdbx_strand_id
1 'polypeptide(L)'
;HDARPSENPDDAGTLYRRGQVYASKGAYSLAIKDFDATIRLNPKDVEAYNNRCWTRTVIGDLQSALRDCNEALRLRPNFVDALDSRGLLNLKSGANKNAIADFDAALKINPRLTSSLYGRGLAKQRNGAAAEGNLDIANAKAMDPDIVKEFAGYGVN
;
A
#
# COMPACT_ATOMS: atom_id res chain seq x y z
N HIS A 1 -13.97 20.81 -27.29
CA HIS A 1 -13.94 19.74 -26.37
C HIS A 1 -15.22 19.67 -25.55
N ASP A 2 -15.75 18.57 -25.56
CA ASP A 2 -16.75 18.26 -24.57
C ASP A 2 -16.07 18.33 -23.21
N ALA A 3 -16.29 19.41 -22.51
CA ALA A 3 -15.58 19.69 -21.28
C ALA A 3 -16.04 18.83 -20.11
N ARG A 4 -16.39 17.58 -20.37
CA ARG A 4 -16.72 16.67 -19.27
C ARG A 4 -15.54 16.59 -18.32
N PRO A 5 -15.74 16.83 -17.03
CA PRO A 5 -14.63 16.83 -16.08
C PRO A 5 -13.81 15.54 -16.07
N SER A 6 -14.45 14.39 -16.30
CA SER A 6 -13.79 13.09 -16.35
C SER A 6 -12.81 12.95 -17.50
N GLU A 7 -12.91 13.82 -18.51
CA GLU A 7 -12.05 13.80 -19.69
C GLU A 7 -11.01 14.91 -19.66
N ASN A 8 -11.10 15.82 -18.70
CA ASN A 8 -10.14 16.90 -18.55
C ASN A 8 -8.84 16.34 -17.95
N PRO A 9 -7.71 16.37 -18.70
CA PRO A 9 -6.46 15.82 -18.18
C PRO A 9 -5.90 16.61 -17.00
N ASP A 10 -6.41 17.82 -16.74
CA ASP A 10 -5.99 18.63 -15.59
C ASP A 10 -6.88 18.44 -14.36
N ASP A 11 -7.96 17.64 -14.50
CA ASP A 11 -8.84 17.36 -13.37
C ASP A 11 -8.18 16.36 -12.41
N ALA A 12 -8.17 16.68 -11.12
CA ALA A 12 -7.55 15.85 -10.11
C ALA A 12 -8.11 14.43 -10.08
N GLY A 13 -9.43 14.29 -10.21
CA GLY A 13 -10.07 12.98 -10.23
C GLY A 13 -9.66 12.15 -11.44
N THR A 14 -9.53 12.78 -12.59
CA THR A 14 -9.10 12.11 -13.82
C THR A 14 -7.64 11.65 -13.69
N LEU A 15 -6.77 12.52 -13.18
CA LEU A 15 -5.36 12.18 -12.97
C LEU A 15 -5.21 11.05 -11.97
N TYR A 16 -5.96 11.09 -10.88
CA TYR A 16 -5.94 10.03 -9.88
C TYR A 16 -6.33 8.67 -10.49
N ARG A 17 -7.44 8.63 -11.24
CA ARG A 17 -7.91 7.39 -11.88
C ARG A 17 -6.91 6.87 -12.91
N ARG A 18 -6.31 7.78 -13.68
CA ARG A 18 -5.29 7.38 -14.65
C ARG A 18 -4.05 6.83 -13.95
N GLY A 19 -3.65 7.46 -12.86
CA GLY A 19 -2.54 6.97 -12.05
C GLY A 19 -2.79 5.55 -11.54
N GLN A 20 -3.99 5.27 -11.08
CA GLN A 20 -4.36 3.92 -10.63
C GLN A 20 -4.28 2.90 -11.76
N VAL A 21 -4.74 3.26 -12.95
CA VAL A 21 -4.65 2.39 -14.13
C VAL A 21 -3.20 2.12 -14.50
N TYR A 22 -2.35 3.16 -14.51
CA TYR A 22 -0.92 2.98 -14.75
C TYR A 22 -0.29 2.03 -13.72
N ALA A 23 -0.60 2.22 -12.45
CA ALA A 23 -0.05 1.36 -11.39
C ALA A 23 -0.49 -0.09 -11.59
N SER A 24 -1.75 -0.32 -11.95
CA SER A 24 -2.27 -1.67 -12.17
C SER A 24 -1.60 -2.37 -13.35
N LYS A 25 -1.07 -1.60 -14.29
CA LYS A 25 -0.36 -2.13 -15.47
C LYS A 25 1.16 -2.18 -15.27
N GLY A 26 1.65 -1.85 -14.10
CA GLY A 26 3.09 -1.82 -13.85
C GLY A 26 3.81 -0.60 -14.39
N ALA A 27 3.08 0.41 -14.90
CA ALA A 27 3.66 1.66 -15.38
C ALA A 27 3.85 2.64 -14.20
N TYR A 28 4.74 2.28 -13.29
CA TYR A 28 4.84 2.93 -11.98
C TYR A 28 5.32 4.38 -12.06
N SER A 29 6.26 4.69 -12.95
CA SER A 29 6.74 6.07 -13.11
C SER A 29 5.62 7.01 -13.57
N LEU A 30 4.79 6.54 -14.51
CA LEU A 30 3.65 7.31 -14.99
C LEU A 30 2.59 7.45 -13.91
N ALA A 31 2.38 6.39 -13.12
CA ALA A 31 1.44 6.44 -12.00
C ALA A 31 1.86 7.50 -10.98
N ILE A 32 3.13 7.51 -10.59
CA ILE A 32 3.66 8.48 -9.63
C ILE A 32 3.50 9.90 -10.15
N LYS A 33 3.77 10.14 -11.42
CA LYS A 33 3.59 11.44 -12.04
C LYS A 33 2.15 11.93 -11.94
N ASP A 34 1.19 11.05 -12.17
CA ASP A 34 -0.23 11.39 -12.05
C ASP A 34 -0.64 11.64 -10.59
N PHE A 35 -0.13 10.84 -9.66
CA PHE A 35 -0.38 11.07 -8.23
C PHE A 35 0.27 12.37 -7.75
N ASP A 36 1.46 12.70 -8.24
CA ASP A 36 2.10 14.00 -7.95
C ASP A 36 1.18 15.15 -8.37
N ALA A 37 0.63 15.08 -9.58
CA ALA A 37 -0.26 16.10 -10.10
C ALA A 37 -1.56 16.16 -9.30
N THR A 38 -2.11 15.01 -8.91
CA THR A 38 -3.31 14.94 -8.06
C THR A 38 -3.08 15.66 -6.75
N ILE A 39 -1.94 15.43 -6.11
CA ILE A 39 -1.60 16.02 -4.82
C ILE A 39 -1.36 17.52 -4.95
N ARG A 40 -0.74 17.98 -6.04
CA ARG A 40 -0.60 19.42 -6.29
C ARG A 40 -1.94 20.12 -6.34
N LEU A 41 -2.93 19.50 -7.00
CA LEU A 41 -4.27 20.06 -7.13
C LEU A 41 -5.09 19.91 -5.87
N ASN A 42 -4.86 18.84 -5.11
CA ASN A 42 -5.57 18.55 -3.86
C ASN A 42 -4.60 18.01 -2.81
N PRO A 43 -3.93 18.90 -2.04
CA PRO A 43 -2.91 18.50 -1.06
C PRO A 43 -3.43 17.66 0.12
N LYS A 44 -4.75 17.49 0.24
CA LYS A 44 -5.36 16.69 1.31
C LYS A 44 -5.97 15.39 0.78
N ASP A 45 -5.62 14.99 -0.43
CA ASP A 45 -6.13 13.76 -1.03
C ASP A 45 -5.43 12.55 -0.40
N VAL A 46 -6.06 11.98 0.61
CA VAL A 46 -5.53 10.86 1.39
C VAL A 46 -5.24 9.65 0.51
N GLU A 47 -6.14 9.38 -0.43
CA GLU A 47 -6.01 8.21 -1.30
C GLU A 47 -4.84 8.36 -2.27
N ALA A 48 -4.60 9.57 -2.78
CA ALA A 48 -3.45 9.82 -3.65
C ALA A 48 -2.12 9.61 -2.91
N TYR A 49 -2.03 10.07 -1.66
CA TYR A 49 -0.84 9.80 -0.84
C TYR A 49 -0.65 8.31 -0.62
N ASN A 50 -1.72 7.58 -0.29
CA ASN A 50 -1.62 6.14 -0.09
C ASN A 50 -1.19 5.41 -1.35
N ASN A 51 -1.80 5.74 -2.48
CA ASN A 51 -1.46 5.08 -3.75
C ASN A 51 -0.02 5.38 -4.17
N ARG A 52 0.45 6.60 -3.94
CA ARG A 52 1.85 6.94 -4.22
C ARG A 52 2.80 6.21 -3.27
N CYS A 53 2.44 6.12 -1.99
CA CYS A 53 3.20 5.32 -1.01
C CYS A 53 3.31 3.88 -1.49
N TRP A 54 2.20 3.25 -1.86
CA TRP A 54 2.20 1.86 -2.30
C TRP A 54 3.05 1.67 -3.56
N THR A 55 2.89 2.55 -4.54
CA THR A 55 3.64 2.49 -5.79
C THR A 55 5.15 2.63 -5.54
N ARG A 56 5.54 3.60 -4.72
CA ARG A 56 6.95 3.80 -4.35
C ARG A 56 7.51 2.62 -3.56
N THR A 57 6.68 2.01 -2.72
CA THR A 57 7.08 0.80 -1.98
C THR A 57 7.40 -0.33 -2.95
N VAL A 58 6.55 -0.56 -3.94
CA VAL A 58 6.75 -1.63 -4.93
C VAL A 58 8.05 -1.42 -5.71
N ILE A 59 8.35 -0.20 -6.12
CA ILE A 59 9.58 0.08 -6.87
C ILE A 59 10.82 0.22 -6.00
N GLY A 60 10.68 0.18 -4.68
CA GLY A 60 11.81 0.22 -3.76
C GLY A 60 12.25 1.61 -3.31
N ASP A 61 11.49 2.66 -3.61
CA ASP A 61 11.77 4.02 -3.11
C ASP A 61 11.16 4.18 -1.72
N LEU A 62 11.78 3.53 -0.74
CA LEU A 62 11.18 3.30 0.57
C LEU A 62 11.10 4.55 1.44
N GLN A 63 12.09 5.45 1.36
CA GLN A 63 12.06 6.68 2.16
C GLN A 63 10.93 7.62 1.73
N SER A 64 10.79 7.83 0.42
CA SER A 64 9.71 8.66 -0.11
C SER A 64 8.34 8.04 0.14
N ALA A 65 8.26 6.71 0.02
CA ALA A 65 7.04 5.97 0.32
C ALA A 65 6.61 6.19 1.77
N LEU A 66 7.54 6.14 2.71
CA LEU A 66 7.23 6.33 4.13
C LEU A 66 6.65 7.72 4.40
N ARG A 67 7.21 8.75 3.78
CA ARG A 67 6.66 10.11 3.92
C ARG A 67 5.21 10.17 3.43
N ASP A 68 4.92 9.51 2.32
CA ASP A 68 3.56 9.48 1.75
C ASP A 68 2.57 8.74 2.64
N CYS A 69 2.94 7.56 3.13
CA CYS A 69 2.09 6.80 4.05
C CYS A 69 1.86 7.56 5.35
N ASN A 70 2.90 8.20 5.88
CA ASN A 70 2.77 8.99 7.10
C ASN A 70 1.84 10.17 6.89
N GLU A 71 1.89 10.83 5.73
CA GLU A 71 0.97 11.94 5.44
C GLU A 71 -0.47 11.44 5.29
N ALA A 72 -0.68 10.32 4.61
CA ALA A 72 -2.01 9.73 4.50
C ALA A 72 -2.60 9.43 5.88
N LEU A 73 -1.78 8.87 6.78
CA LEU A 73 -2.22 8.50 8.13
C LEU A 73 -2.34 9.71 9.06
N ARG A 74 -1.58 10.79 8.81
CA ARG A 74 -1.80 12.05 9.52
C ARG A 74 -3.16 12.63 9.16
N LEU A 75 -3.55 12.56 7.89
CA LEU A 75 -4.83 13.06 7.41
C LEU A 75 -6.00 12.15 7.82
N ARG A 76 -5.77 10.85 7.85
CA ARG A 76 -6.80 9.86 8.22
C ARG A 76 -6.14 8.72 9.01
N PRO A 77 -6.11 8.82 10.36
CA PRO A 77 -5.36 7.86 11.20
C PRO A 77 -5.82 6.40 11.09
N ASN A 78 -7.08 6.15 10.76
CA ASN A 78 -7.62 4.79 10.67
C ASN A 78 -7.82 4.34 9.22
N PHE A 79 -7.08 4.93 8.29
CA PHE A 79 -7.15 4.54 6.89
C PHE A 79 -6.47 3.18 6.71
N VAL A 80 -7.28 2.13 6.62
CA VAL A 80 -6.80 0.74 6.54
C VAL A 80 -5.81 0.55 5.39
N ASP A 81 -6.09 1.12 4.22
CA ASP A 81 -5.24 0.95 3.05
C ASP A 81 -3.83 1.51 3.30
N ALA A 82 -3.74 2.64 3.99
CA ALA A 82 -2.43 3.24 4.30
C ALA A 82 -1.69 2.46 5.40
N LEU A 83 -2.41 1.90 6.36
CA LEU A 83 -1.81 1.03 7.36
C LEU A 83 -1.23 -0.23 6.69
N ASP A 84 -1.96 -0.83 5.78
CA ASP A 84 -1.50 -2.00 5.03
C ASP A 84 -0.29 -1.64 4.15
N SER A 85 -0.34 -0.51 3.46
CA SER A 85 0.77 -0.03 2.63
C SER A 85 2.03 0.23 3.46
N ARG A 86 1.89 0.87 4.62
CA ARG A 86 3.03 1.13 5.49
C ARG A 86 3.57 -0.15 6.12
N GLY A 87 2.69 -1.11 6.40
CA GLY A 87 3.10 -2.44 6.84
C GLY A 87 3.99 -3.12 5.79
N LEU A 88 3.59 -3.11 4.54
CA LEU A 88 4.39 -3.66 3.44
C LEU A 88 5.72 -2.94 3.30
N LEU A 89 5.69 -1.62 3.37
CA LEU A 89 6.88 -0.78 3.32
C LEU A 89 7.86 -1.14 4.44
N ASN A 90 7.37 -1.26 5.67
CA ASN A 90 8.20 -1.64 6.81
C ASN A 90 8.75 -3.05 6.67
N LEU A 91 7.96 -3.97 6.14
CA LEU A 91 8.40 -5.33 5.87
C LEU A 91 9.55 -5.34 4.86
N LYS A 92 9.42 -4.60 3.77
CA LYS A 92 10.46 -4.51 2.74
C LYS A 92 11.74 -3.84 3.26
N SER A 93 11.61 -2.90 4.18
CA SER A 93 12.78 -2.20 4.76
C SER A 93 13.41 -2.97 5.92
N GLY A 94 12.85 -4.11 6.31
CA GLY A 94 13.37 -4.90 7.43
C GLY A 94 12.95 -4.40 8.80
N ALA A 95 12.06 -3.41 8.89
CA ALA A 95 11.52 -2.89 10.14
C ALA A 95 10.37 -3.78 10.61
N ASN A 96 10.71 -5.01 11.03
CA ASN A 96 9.71 -6.05 11.26
C ASN A 96 8.74 -5.71 12.39
N LYS A 97 9.21 -5.12 13.48
CA LYS A 97 8.32 -4.73 14.58
C LYS A 97 7.33 -3.66 14.15
N ASN A 98 7.78 -2.68 13.38
CA ASN A 98 6.91 -1.63 12.85
C ASN A 98 5.90 -2.21 11.85
N ALA A 99 6.33 -3.17 11.04
CA ALA A 99 5.44 -3.88 10.12
C ALA A 99 4.33 -4.59 10.88
N ILE A 100 4.68 -5.34 11.93
CA ILE A 100 3.71 -6.05 12.77
C ILE A 100 2.69 -5.06 13.35
N ALA A 101 3.16 -3.94 13.88
CA ALA A 101 2.27 -2.92 14.47
C ALA A 101 1.28 -2.37 13.45
N ASP A 102 1.73 -2.06 12.24
CA ASP A 102 0.87 -1.53 11.19
C ASP A 102 -0.14 -2.57 10.69
N PHE A 103 0.31 -3.80 10.48
CA PHE A 103 -0.61 -4.88 10.09
C PHE A 103 -1.61 -5.21 11.19
N ASP A 104 -1.19 -5.19 12.46
CA ASP A 104 -2.10 -5.36 13.60
C ASP A 104 -3.18 -4.28 13.59
N ALA A 105 -2.80 -3.03 13.39
CA ALA A 105 -3.75 -1.92 13.34
C ALA A 105 -4.74 -2.09 12.17
N ALA A 106 -4.26 -2.49 11.00
CA ALA A 106 -5.10 -2.75 9.85
C ALA A 106 -6.08 -3.89 10.13
N LEU A 107 -5.61 -4.97 10.74
CA LEU A 107 -6.43 -6.16 11.04
C LEU A 107 -7.46 -5.91 12.14
N LYS A 108 -7.22 -4.97 13.04
CA LYS A 108 -8.23 -4.55 14.02
C LYS A 108 -9.42 -3.90 13.34
N ILE A 109 -9.18 -3.17 12.25
CA ILE A 109 -10.23 -2.50 11.49
C ILE A 109 -10.90 -3.48 10.54
N ASN A 110 -10.09 -4.29 9.82
CA ASN A 110 -10.58 -5.29 8.89
C ASN A 110 -9.89 -6.63 9.15
N PRO A 111 -10.48 -7.51 9.99
CA PRO A 111 -9.87 -8.80 10.32
C PRO A 111 -9.70 -9.76 9.14
N ARG A 112 -10.34 -9.49 8.03
CA ARG A 112 -10.28 -10.33 6.83
C ARG A 112 -9.35 -9.80 5.75
N LEU A 113 -8.55 -8.80 6.06
CA LEU A 113 -7.59 -8.21 5.12
C LEU A 113 -6.41 -9.17 4.94
N THR A 114 -6.46 -9.96 3.88
CA THR A 114 -5.54 -11.06 3.63
C THR A 114 -4.10 -10.58 3.47
N SER A 115 -3.90 -9.44 2.82
CA SER A 115 -2.56 -8.85 2.65
C SER A 115 -1.92 -8.52 3.99
N SER A 116 -2.66 -7.93 4.91
CA SER A 116 -2.15 -7.63 6.26
C SER A 116 -1.88 -8.90 7.06
N LEU A 117 -2.72 -9.92 6.90
CA LEU A 117 -2.52 -11.19 7.60
C LEU A 117 -1.25 -11.91 7.11
N TYR A 118 -1.07 -11.99 5.80
CA TYR A 118 0.12 -12.60 5.22
C TYR A 118 1.38 -11.80 5.55
N GLY A 119 1.31 -10.48 5.39
CA GLY A 119 2.42 -9.59 5.71
C GLY A 119 2.83 -9.68 7.18
N ARG A 120 1.84 -9.71 8.09
CA ARG A 120 2.13 -9.88 9.53
C ARG A 120 2.81 -11.21 9.80
N GLY A 121 2.37 -12.28 9.14
CA GLY A 121 2.99 -13.60 9.29
C GLY A 121 4.45 -13.59 8.88
N LEU A 122 4.78 -12.97 7.74
CA LEU A 122 6.17 -12.84 7.31
C LEU A 122 6.98 -12.00 8.29
N ALA A 123 6.43 -10.90 8.77
CA ALA A 123 7.11 -10.03 9.72
C ALA A 123 7.40 -10.76 11.04
N LYS A 124 6.44 -11.54 11.53
CA LYS A 124 6.63 -12.36 12.74
C LYS A 124 7.71 -13.40 12.54
N GLN A 125 7.74 -14.09 11.41
CA GLN A 125 8.81 -15.05 11.10
C GLN A 125 10.17 -14.37 11.16
N ARG A 126 10.30 -13.22 10.51
CA ARG A 126 11.56 -12.47 10.45
C ARG A 126 11.95 -11.88 11.80
N ASN A 127 10.98 -11.70 12.69
CA ASN A 127 11.22 -11.17 14.04
C ASN A 127 11.39 -12.27 15.09
N GLY A 128 11.53 -13.53 14.67
CA GLY A 128 11.80 -14.64 15.55
C GLY A 128 10.59 -15.36 16.12
N ALA A 129 9.37 -14.98 15.76
CA ALA A 129 8.14 -15.62 16.22
C ALA A 129 7.59 -16.55 15.12
N ALA A 130 8.36 -17.57 14.77
CA ALA A 130 8.08 -18.42 13.61
C ALA A 130 6.72 -19.14 13.71
N ALA A 131 6.37 -19.68 14.88
CA ALA A 131 5.12 -20.42 15.04
C ALA A 131 3.90 -19.53 14.81
N GLU A 132 3.90 -18.32 15.39
CA GLU A 132 2.82 -17.34 15.21
C GLU A 132 2.77 -16.88 13.75
N GLY A 133 3.93 -16.64 13.15
CA GLY A 133 4.04 -16.23 11.76
C GLY A 133 3.49 -17.29 10.81
N ASN A 134 3.84 -18.56 11.05
CA ASN A 134 3.36 -19.68 10.24
C ASN A 134 1.84 -19.80 10.29
N LEU A 135 1.23 -19.54 11.45
CA LEU A 135 -0.21 -19.57 11.59
C LEU A 135 -0.88 -18.47 10.75
N ASP A 136 -0.39 -17.24 10.83
CA ASP A 136 -0.90 -16.13 10.03
C ASP A 136 -0.78 -16.44 8.53
N ILE A 137 0.36 -17.00 8.10
CA ILE A 137 0.60 -17.36 6.71
C ILE A 137 -0.39 -18.44 6.24
N ALA A 138 -0.58 -19.47 7.04
CA ALA A 138 -1.50 -20.55 6.70
C ALA A 138 -2.93 -20.03 6.57
N ASN A 139 -3.35 -19.17 7.49
CA ASN A 139 -4.68 -18.57 7.43
C ASN A 139 -4.85 -17.68 6.20
N ALA A 140 -3.83 -16.89 5.88
CA ALA A 140 -3.87 -16.03 4.68
C ALA A 140 -3.98 -16.86 3.41
N LYS A 141 -3.19 -17.92 3.29
CA LYS A 141 -3.22 -18.81 2.12
C LYS A 141 -4.57 -19.50 1.97
N ALA A 142 -5.21 -19.85 3.08
CA ALA A 142 -6.54 -20.48 3.04
C ALA A 142 -7.60 -19.49 2.52
N MET A 143 -7.45 -18.20 2.82
CA MET A 143 -8.37 -17.17 2.38
C MET A 143 -8.10 -16.72 0.93
N ASP A 144 -6.83 -16.66 0.54
CA ASP A 144 -6.41 -16.26 -0.81
C ASP A 144 -5.22 -17.13 -1.24
N PRO A 145 -5.49 -18.18 -2.06
CA PRO A 145 -4.41 -19.06 -2.53
C PRO A 145 -3.33 -18.37 -3.35
N ASP A 146 -3.59 -17.18 -3.89
CA ASP A 146 -2.65 -16.43 -4.72
C ASP A 146 -1.80 -15.43 -3.93
N ILE A 147 -1.95 -15.37 -2.62
CA ILE A 147 -1.32 -14.31 -1.80
C ILE A 147 0.21 -14.34 -1.88
N VAL A 148 0.81 -15.52 -1.94
CA VAL A 148 2.27 -15.66 -2.06
C VAL A 148 2.76 -15.04 -3.36
N LYS A 149 2.05 -15.32 -4.45
CA LYS A 149 2.38 -14.82 -5.79
C LYS A 149 2.20 -13.30 -5.84
N GLU A 150 1.15 -12.78 -5.22
CA GLU A 150 0.93 -11.34 -5.14
C GLU A 150 2.11 -10.64 -4.44
N PHE A 151 2.55 -11.16 -3.31
CA PHE A 151 3.67 -10.58 -2.56
C PHE A 151 4.99 -10.71 -3.30
N ALA A 152 5.19 -11.81 -4.04
CA ALA A 152 6.37 -11.94 -4.90
C ALA A 152 6.40 -10.81 -5.94
N GLY A 153 5.23 -10.45 -6.47
CA GLY A 153 5.09 -9.31 -7.39
C GLY A 153 5.45 -7.97 -6.75
N TYR A 154 5.35 -7.85 -5.43
CA TYR A 154 5.78 -6.65 -4.69
C TYR A 154 7.26 -6.70 -4.29
N GLY A 155 7.97 -7.75 -4.69
CA GLY A 155 9.36 -7.94 -4.32
C GLY A 155 9.55 -8.57 -2.93
N VAL A 156 8.57 -9.28 -2.44
CA VAL A 156 8.60 -9.93 -1.11
C VAL A 156 8.43 -11.44 -1.28
N ASN A 157 9.44 -12.17 -0.85
CA ASN A 157 9.45 -13.62 -0.92
C ASN A 157 9.58 -14.26 0.46
#